data_b08bd4a6a80c0129f8961a4c788e511c
#
_entry.id   b08bd4a6a80c0129f8961a4c788e511c
#
_cell.length_a   1.000
_cell.length_b   1.000
_cell.length_c   1.000
_cell.angle_alpha   90.00
_cell.angle_beta   90.00
_cell.angle_gamma   90.00
#
_symmetry.space_group_name_H-M   'P 1'
#
loop_
_entity.id
_entity.type
_entity.pdbx_description
1 polymer ?
#
loop_
_entity_poly.entity_id
_entity_poly.type
_entity_poly.pdbx_seq_one_letter_code
_entity_poly.pdbx_strand_id
1 'polypeptide(L)'
;MKKRFVIFAMAAAMALNLAACGGNGSGNSGDSAQSAASGEASSKYKISVCLKTLSAEYWTFVKAGCDQAGIDLGVSVDVKGPTSETAFDEQQNMIETDLNSGYDAFIISPLQADTVATLIAGETKPVIALDTDVDAPEVLTFVGTGNEAAAAMGAKAAVEAAKEAGWTDITAICLSGVQGDGTATARFNGYKSGVEEAGGTFLADETQYADAVADKAVNSMEAIMQNHPEGIAIICCNNDDMAIAAARAAKGNSAYEKTVFLGFNGDKQACEAILADELTMSVAQEAYSMGYMSVEKAVAALKGEKLEDFTDSGCDIVTKENAQERLDTLNGYLGK
;
A
#
# COMPACT_ATOMS: atom_id res chain seq x y z
N MET A 1 -25.78 -24.48 10.37
CA MET A 1 -26.85 -23.53 10.75
C MET A 1 -26.96 -22.50 9.65
N LYS A 2 -28.11 -22.44 8.96
CA LYS A 2 -28.30 -21.58 7.77
C LYS A 2 -28.46 -20.12 8.19
N LYS A 3 -27.54 -19.21 7.80
CA LYS A 3 -27.72 -17.76 7.94
C LYS A 3 -28.43 -17.22 6.70
N ARG A 4 -29.58 -16.57 6.93
CA ARG A 4 -30.44 -15.95 5.91
C ARG A 4 -29.88 -14.56 5.58
N PHE A 5 -29.57 -14.31 4.31
CA PHE A 5 -29.35 -12.98 3.76
C PHE A 5 -30.69 -12.24 3.63
N VAL A 6 -30.76 -11.02 4.15
CA VAL A 6 -31.88 -10.09 3.97
C VAL A 6 -31.44 -9.06 2.91
N ILE A 7 -32.09 -9.15 1.74
CA ILE A 7 -31.90 -8.18 0.65
C ILE A 7 -32.91 -7.05 0.88
N PHE A 8 -32.44 -5.82 1.07
CA PHE A 8 -33.27 -4.62 1.06
C PHE A 8 -33.32 -4.07 -0.38
N ALA A 9 -34.49 -4.17 -1.00
CA ALA A 9 -34.79 -3.52 -2.27
C ALA A 9 -35.39 -2.14 -1.99
N MET A 10 -34.69 -1.08 -2.40
CA MET A 10 -35.24 0.28 -2.40
C MET A 10 -35.82 0.58 -3.79
N ALA A 11 -37.14 0.77 -3.85
CA ALA A 11 -37.85 1.16 -5.05
C ALA A 11 -37.73 2.67 -5.26
N ALA A 12 -37.27 3.08 -6.43
CA ALA A 12 -37.24 4.46 -6.88
C ALA A 12 -38.59 4.82 -7.49
N ALA A 13 -39.28 5.85 -6.97
CA ALA A 13 -40.46 6.43 -7.54
C ALA A 13 -40.08 7.58 -8.48
N MET A 14 -40.34 7.41 -9.78
CA MET A 14 -40.27 8.48 -10.77
C MET A 14 -41.61 9.27 -10.75
N ALA A 15 -41.53 10.58 -10.53
CA ALA A 15 -42.62 11.50 -10.77
C ALA A 15 -42.39 12.24 -12.09
N LEU A 16 -43.16 11.92 -13.11
CA LEU A 16 -43.28 12.71 -14.34
C LEU A 16 -44.16 13.92 -14.07
N ASN A 17 -43.69 15.12 -14.39
CA ASN A 17 -44.53 16.28 -14.60
C ASN A 17 -44.48 16.69 -16.07
N LEU A 18 -45.56 16.41 -16.80
CA LEU A 18 -45.87 17.05 -18.07
C LEU A 18 -46.72 18.29 -17.79
N ALA A 19 -46.31 19.44 -18.29
CA ALA A 19 -47.17 20.58 -18.52
C ALA A 19 -46.92 21.13 -19.91
N ALA A 20 -47.85 20.91 -20.79
CA ALA A 20 -47.98 21.59 -22.08
C ALA A 20 -48.73 22.91 -21.89
N CYS A 21 -48.29 23.98 -22.56
CA CYS A 21 -49.19 24.90 -23.23
C CYS A 21 -48.42 25.88 -24.11
N GLY A 22 -48.91 26.01 -25.31
CA GLY A 22 -48.40 26.73 -26.42
C GLY A 22 -48.70 28.23 -26.38
N GLY A 23 -48.04 28.97 -27.28
CA GLY A 23 -48.26 30.39 -27.54
C GLY A 23 -47.31 30.86 -28.63
N ASN A 24 -47.88 31.15 -29.76
CA ASN A 24 -47.29 31.63 -31.00
C ASN A 24 -46.77 33.08 -30.87
N GLY A 25 -45.61 33.43 -31.46
CA GLY A 25 -45.12 34.82 -31.55
C GLY A 25 -43.78 34.93 -32.26
N SER A 26 -43.84 35.38 -33.49
CA SER A 26 -42.76 35.64 -34.45
C SER A 26 -41.78 36.75 -33.98
N GLY A 27 -40.48 36.62 -34.29
CA GLY A 27 -39.59 37.79 -34.45
C GLY A 27 -38.15 37.64 -34.03
N ASN A 28 -37.32 37.45 -35.03
CA ASN A 28 -36.00 38.03 -35.25
C ASN A 28 -34.75 37.61 -34.40
N SER A 29 -33.83 37.07 -35.11
CA SER A 29 -32.34 37.05 -35.04
C SER A 29 -31.62 37.64 -33.83
N GLY A 30 -30.78 36.80 -33.21
CA GLY A 30 -29.72 37.21 -32.31
C GLY A 30 -28.95 36.00 -31.89
N ASP A 31 -27.92 35.69 -32.66
CA ASP A 31 -26.92 34.66 -32.36
C ASP A 31 -26.21 34.98 -31.04
N SER A 32 -26.41 34.21 -30.04
CA SER A 32 -25.63 34.22 -28.82
C SER A 32 -25.43 32.77 -28.38
N ALA A 33 -24.37 32.17 -28.87
CA ALA A 33 -23.86 30.91 -28.34
C ALA A 33 -23.59 31.07 -26.84
N GLN A 34 -24.56 30.64 -26.04
CA GLN A 34 -24.39 30.53 -24.59
C GLN A 34 -23.58 29.26 -24.33
N SER A 35 -22.25 29.48 -24.24
CA SER A 35 -21.32 28.53 -23.72
C SER A 35 -21.85 28.08 -22.38
N ALA A 36 -22.30 26.82 -22.31
CA ALA A 36 -22.52 26.15 -21.05
C ALA A 36 -21.15 26.00 -20.37
N ALA A 37 -20.83 26.96 -19.52
CA ALA A 37 -19.76 26.79 -18.55
C ALA A 37 -20.17 25.59 -17.68
N SER A 38 -19.51 24.46 -17.89
CA SER A 38 -19.45 23.39 -16.90
C SER A 38 -18.82 24.02 -15.65
N GLY A 39 -19.65 24.43 -14.70
CA GLY A 39 -19.19 24.86 -13.40
C GLY A 39 -18.48 23.65 -12.78
N GLU A 40 -17.16 23.72 -12.73
CA GLU A 40 -16.39 22.90 -11.80
C GLU A 40 -16.96 23.21 -10.42
N ALA A 41 -17.62 22.22 -9.82
CA ALA A 41 -17.99 22.31 -8.43
C ALA A 41 -16.70 22.48 -7.65
N SER A 42 -16.45 23.69 -7.11
CA SER A 42 -15.30 23.95 -6.26
C SER A 42 -15.29 22.91 -5.15
N SER A 43 -14.30 22.03 -5.14
CA SER A 43 -14.13 21.04 -4.10
C SER A 43 -14.02 21.72 -2.74
N LYS A 44 -14.70 21.17 -1.73
CA LYS A 44 -14.81 21.82 -0.41
C LYS A 44 -13.43 21.91 0.29
N TYR A 45 -12.57 20.93 0.07
CA TYR A 45 -11.22 20.86 0.66
C TYR A 45 -10.21 20.44 -0.40
N LYS A 46 -8.95 20.84 -0.18
CA LYS A 46 -7.81 20.46 -1.00
C LYS A 46 -6.79 19.74 -0.13
N ILE A 47 -6.52 18.45 -0.42
CA ILE A 47 -5.68 17.55 0.37
C ILE A 47 -4.43 17.21 -0.44
N SER A 48 -3.24 17.39 0.16
CA SER A 48 -1.99 16.90 -0.39
C SER A 48 -1.73 15.47 0.10
N VAL A 49 -1.28 14.60 -0.80
CA VAL A 49 -0.81 13.24 -0.49
C VAL A 49 0.61 13.08 -1.04
N CYS A 50 1.60 12.94 -0.15
CA CYS A 50 2.98 12.67 -0.51
C CYS A 50 3.33 11.21 -0.15
N LEU A 51 3.46 10.37 -1.17
CA LEU A 51 3.81 8.94 -1.04
C LEU A 51 5.33 8.75 -1.02
N LYS A 52 5.82 7.52 -0.72
CA LYS A 52 7.25 7.20 -0.78
C LYS A 52 7.79 7.18 -2.22
N THR A 53 6.96 6.80 -3.19
CA THR A 53 7.25 6.84 -4.63
C THR A 53 5.98 6.58 -5.43
N LEU A 54 6.04 6.76 -6.75
CA LEU A 54 4.99 6.29 -7.68
C LEU A 54 5.53 5.22 -8.65
N SER A 55 6.77 4.77 -8.47
CA SER A 55 7.43 3.82 -9.39
C SER A 55 7.12 2.35 -9.11
N ALA A 56 6.70 1.98 -7.88
CA ALA A 56 6.31 0.63 -7.54
C ALA A 56 4.78 0.42 -7.64
N GLU A 57 4.35 -0.79 -7.99
CA GLU A 57 2.94 -1.13 -8.23
C GLU A 57 2.07 -0.89 -6.99
N TYR A 58 2.56 -1.20 -5.80
CA TYR A 58 1.90 -0.97 -4.52
C TYR A 58 1.33 0.46 -4.40
N TRP A 59 2.15 1.47 -4.69
CA TRP A 59 1.76 2.87 -4.59
C TRP A 59 0.71 3.29 -5.63
N THR A 60 0.58 2.54 -6.73
CA THR A 60 -0.50 2.74 -7.70
C THR A 60 -1.86 2.41 -7.09
N PHE A 61 -1.95 1.37 -6.26
CA PHE A 61 -3.19 1.04 -5.54
C PHE A 61 -3.51 2.02 -4.43
N VAL A 62 -2.51 2.45 -3.65
CA VAL A 62 -2.68 3.51 -2.65
C VAL A 62 -3.23 4.77 -3.30
N LYS A 63 -2.61 5.20 -4.41
CA LYS A 63 -3.09 6.35 -5.19
C LYS A 63 -4.52 6.17 -5.69
N ALA A 64 -4.85 5.00 -6.25
CA ALA A 64 -6.20 4.73 -6.73
C ALA A 64 -7.25 4.85 -5.60
N GLY A 65 -6.93 4.39 -4.40
CA GLY A 65 -7.77 4.58 -3.22
C GLY A 65 -7.94 6.04 -2.84
N CYS A 66 -6.85 6.82 -2.82
CA CYS A 66 -6.90 8.27 -2.56
C CYS A 66 -7.76 9.01 -3.61
N ASP A 67 -7.55 8.69 -4.89
CA ASP A 67 -8.30 9.32 -5.99
C ASP A 67 -9.81 9.01 -5.88
N GLN A 68 -10.17 7.75 -5.59
CA GLN A 68 -11.57 7.36 -5.43
C GLN A 68 -12.22 8.04 -4.21
N ALA A 69 -11.52 8.10 -3.08
CA ALA A 69 -12.01 8.82 -1.91
C ALA A 69 -12.22 10.31 -2.20
N GLY A 70 -11.34 10.93 -2.99
CA GLY A 70 -11.51 12.30 -3.47
C GLY A 70 -12.81 12.51 -4.22
N ILE A 71 -13.14 11.57 -5.13
CA ILE A 71 -14.41 11.58 -5.90
C ILE A 71 -15.61 11.41 -4.97
N ASP A 72 -15.61 10.39 -4.12
CA ASP A 72 -16.75 10.02 -3.29
C ASP A 72 -17.06 11.06 -2.21
N LEU A 73 -16.02 11.71 -1.68
CA LEU A 73 -16.14 12.73 -0.63
C LEU A 73 -16.25 14.16 -1.17
N GLY A 74 -16.09 14.36 -2.49
CA GLY A 74 -16.18 15.66 -3.14
C GLY A 74 -15.04 16.62 -2.74
N VAL A 75 -13.84 16.09 -2.55
CA VAL A 75 -12.63 16.85 -2.20
C VAL A 75 -11.57 16.71 -3.29
N SER A 76 -10.70 17.73 -3.40
CA SER A 76 -9.55 17.67 -4.31
C SER A 76 -8.40 16.97 -3.63
N VAL A 77 -7.89 15.91 -4.23
CA VAL A 77 -6.73 15.16 -3.75
C VAL A 77 -5.61 15.27 -4.76
N ASP A 78 -4.43 15.70 -4.32
CA ASP A 78 -3.23 15.84 -5.15
C ASP A 78 -2.19 14.82 -4.67
N VAL A 79 -2.06 13.71 -5.41
CA VAL A 79 -1.17 12.60 -5.07
C VAL A 79 0.13 12.70 -5.83
N LYS A 80 1.23 12.73 -5.10
CA LYS A 80 2.60 12.79 -5.62
C LYS A 80 3.55 11.89 -4.83
N GLY A 81 4.74 11.71 -5.34
CA GLY A 81 5.83 10.99 -4.67
C GLY A 81 7.14 11.17 -5.43
N PRO A 82 8.27 11.02 -4.76
CA PRO A 82 9.60 11.12 -5.37
C PRO A 82 9.87 9.96 -6.34
N THR A 83 10.99 10.05 -7.04
CA THR A 83 11.36 9.11 -8.10
C THR A 83 11.73 7.71 -7.59
N SER A 84 12.11 7.58 -6.30
CA SER A 84 12.45 6.31 -5.65
C SER A 84 12.32 6.41 -4.14
N GLU A 85 12.31 5.26 -3.45
CA GLU A 85 12.28 5.20 -1.97
C GLU A 85 13.60 5.63 -1.30
N THR A 86 14.63 5.99 -2.06
CA THR A 86 15.88 6.57 -1.56
C THR A 86 16.08 8.03 -1.96
N ALA A 87 15.10 8.64 -2.62
CA ALA A 87 15.15 10.05 -3.04
C ALA A 87 14.69 10.99 -1.91
N PHE A 88 15.39 10.96 -0.78
CA PHE A 88 15.03 11.66 0.47
C PHE A 88 14.87 13.17 0.28
N ASP A 89 15.85 13.82 -0.35
CA ASP A 89 15.83 15.27 -0.58
C ASP A 89 14.66 15.68 -1.50
N GLU A 90 14.30 14.83 -2.46
CA GLU A 90 13.16 15.08 -3.36
C GLU A 90 11.85 15.09 -2.58
N GLN A 91 11.62 14.07 -1.70
CA GLN A 91 10.44 14.02 -0.87
C GLN A 91 10.38 15.19 0.13
N GLN A 92 11.50 15.51 0.77
CA GLN A 92 11.59 16.64 1.68
C GLN A 92 11.14 17.94 0.99
N ASN A 93 11.69 18.25 -0.19
CA ASN A 93 11.31 19.43 -0.97
C ASN A 93 9.82 19.43 -1.37
N MET A 94 9.25 18.28 -1.69
CA MET A 94 7.81 18.14 -1.98
C MET A 94 6.98 18.52 -0.75
N ILE A 95 7.30 17.94 0.42
CA ILE A 95 6.58 18.22 1.66
C ILE A 95 6.69 19.67 2.06
N GLU A 96 7.90 20.27 2.05
CA GLU A 96 8.10 21.69 2.34
C GLU A 96 7.28 22.60 1.41
N THR A 97 7.23 22.25 0.12
CA THR A 97 6.43 23.00 -0.86
C THR A 97 4.94 22.90 -0.52
N ASP A 98 4.46 21.72 -0.16
CA ASP A 98 3.05 21.49 0.15
C ASP A 98 2.60 22.20 1.41
N LEU A 99 3.40 22.15 2.48
CA LEU A 99 3.13 22.87 3.74
C LEU A 99 2.97 24.38 3.51
N ASN A 100 3.68 24.94 2.52
CA ASN A 100 3.60 26.37 2.13
C ASN A 100 2.59 26.65 1.01
N SER A 101 1.87 25.63 0.53
CA SER A 101 0.84 25.74 -0.50
C SER A 101 -0.56 25.83 0.12
N GLY A 102 -1.57 26.07 -0.66
CA GLY A 102 -2.94 26.29 -0.16
C GLY A 102 -3.73 25.00 0.14
N TYR A 103 -3.09 23.92 0.63
CA TYR A 103 -3.77 22.71 1.08
C TYR A 103 -4.41 22.90 2.44
N ASP A 104 -5.51 22.17 2.68
CA ASP A 104 -6.25 22.17 3.94
C ASP A 104 -5.82 21.04 4.88
N ALA A 105 -5.27 19.93 4.34
CA ALA A 105 -4.73 18.81 5.09
C ALA A 105 -3.58 18.13 4.32
N PHE A 106 -2.77 17.37 5.04
CA PHE A 106 -1.61 16.66 4.52
C PHE A 106 -1.69 15.17 4.88
N ILE A 107 -1.45 14.31 3.90
CA ILE A 107 -1.29 12.87 4.08
C ILE A 107 0.13 12.54 3.63
N ILE A 108 0.94 11.98 4.52
CA ILE A 108 2.37 11.79 4.27
C ILE A 108 2.76 10.35 4.58
N SER A 109 3.37 9.69 3.58
CA SER A 109 4.07 8.43 3.76
C SER A 109 5.58 8.70 3.75
N PRO A 110 6.24 8.79 4.91
CA PRO A 110 7.60 9.31 5.00
C PRO A 110 8.63 8.32 4.49
N LEU A 111 9.65 8.81 3.78
CA LEU A 111 10.91 8.09 3.55
C LEU A 111 11.80 8.13 4.79
N GLN A 112 11.76 9.24 5.54
CA GLN A 112 12.48 9.43 6.79
C GLN A 112 11.54 10.07 7.82
N ALA A 113 11.02 9.27 8.75
CA ALA A 113 10.02 9.70 9.72
C ALA A 113 10.51 10.88 10.59
N ASP A 114 11.76 10.85 11.09
CA ASP A 114 12.34 11.92 11.91
C ASP A 114 12.46 13.25 11.15
N THR A 115 12.78 13.16 9.85
CA THR A 115 12.83 14.36 8.98
C THR A 115 11.44 14.94 8.82
N VAL A 116 10.44 14.11 8.54
CA VAL A 116 9.04 14.56 8.39
C VAL A 116 8.52 15.14 9.70
N ALA A 117 8.80 14.52 10.86
CA ALA A 117 8.44 15.05 12.17
C ALA A 117 9.01 16.48 12.37
N THR A 118 10.25 16.72 11.92
CA THR A 118 10.86 18.05 11.98
C THR A 118 10.18 19.05 11.05
N LEU A 119 9.82 18.63 9.82
CA LEU A 119 9.20 19.51 8.83
C LEU A 119 7.79 19.96 9.22
N ILE A 120 7.01 19.06 9.83
CA ILE A 120 5.63 19.35 10.24
C ILE A 120 5.54 20.01 11.60
N ALA A 121 6.66 20.21 12.31
CA ALA A 121 6.67 20.79 13.65
C ALA A 121 5.97 22.16 13.68
N GLY A 122 4.90 22.27 14.48
CA GLY A 122 4.06 23.47 14.60
C GLY A 122 3.01 23.65 13.49
N GLU A 123 2.84 22.66 12.58
CA GLU A 123 1.70 22.67 11.64
C GLU A 123 0.38 22.56 12.42
N THR A 124 -0.60 23.34 12.03
CA THR A 124 -1.92 23.41 12.70
C THR A 124 -3.04 22.77 11.88
N LYS A 125 -2.79 22.51 10.61
CA LYS A 125 -3.71 21.78 9.74
C LYS A 125 -3.57 20.26 9.99
N PRO A 126 -4.61 19.47 9.70
CA PRO A 126 -4.54 18.02 9.86
C PRO A 126 -3.38 17.39 9.09
N VAL A 127 -2.57 16.60 9.81
CA VAL A 127 -1.55 15.72 9.24
C VAL A 127 -1.92 14.27 9.55
N ILE A 128 -1.93 13.43 8.52
CA ILE A 128 -2.20 11.99 8.60
C ILE A 128 -0.94 11.26 8.16
N ALA A 129 -0.40 10.37 8.99
CA ALA A 129 0.64 9.45 8.58
C ALA A 129 0.03 8.28 7.80
N LEU A 130 0.65 7.90 6.69
CA LEU A 130 0.18 6.86 5.79
C LEU A 130 1.28 5.82 5.59
N ASP A 131 0.93 4.51 5.69
CA ASP A 131 1.85 3.37 5.49
C ASP A 131 3.00 3.26 6.49
N THR A 132 3.66 4.35 6.76
CA THR A 132 4.73 4.47 7.75
C THR A 132 4.39 5.56 8.76
N ASP A 133 4.48 5.23 10.03
CA ASP A 133 4.15 6.15 11.12
C ASP A 133 5.22 7.25 11.30
N VAL A 134 4.78 8.37 11.87
CA VAL A 134 5.62 9.51 12.25
C VAL A 134 5.33 9.85 13.71
N ASP A 135 6.31 9.68 14.57
CA ASP A 135 6.21 10.05 15.98
C ASP A 135 6.31 11.58 16.17
N ALA A 136 5.18 12.24 15.98
CA ALA A 136 5.07 13.69 16.13
C ALA A 136 3.67 14.09 16.62
N PRO A 137 3.55 15.08 17.52
CA PRO A 137 2.26 15.50 18.08
C PRO A 137 1.32 16.14 17.04
N GLU A 138 1.83 16.56 15.90
CA GLU A 138 1.08 17.09 14.75
C GLU A 138 0.35 16.01 13.96
N VAL A 139 0.77 14.75 14.06
CA VAL A 139 0.12 13.61 13.40
C VAL A 139 -1.13 13.23 14.19
N LEU A 140 -2.28 13.31 13.54
CA LEU A 140 -3.57 13.04 14.16
C LEU A 140 -3.95 11.55 14.19
N THR A 141 -3.44 10.79 13.24
CA THR A 141 -3.61 9.33 13.15
C THR A 141 -2.59 8.75 12.17
N PHE A 142 -2.22 7.50 12.40
CA PHE A 142 -1.52 6.66 11.43
C PHE A 142 -2.52 5.72 10.75
N VAL A 143 -2.55 5.70 9.43
CA VAL A 143 -3.33 4.76 8.60
C VAL A 143 -2.36 3.81 7.90
N GLY A 144 -2.42 2.53 8.23
CA GLY A 144 -1.45 1.58 7.69
C GLY A 144 -1.72 0.15 8.11
N THR A 145 -0.77 -0.73 7.83
CA THR A 145 -0.75 -2.12 8.26
C THR A 145 0.06 -2.25 9.55
N GLY A 146 -0.39 -3.08 10.47
CA GLY A 146 0.42 -3.49 11.62
C GLY A 146 1.61 -4.35 11.18
N ASN A 147 2.65 -3.72 10.62
CA ASN A 147 3.73 -4.35 9.87
C ASN A 147 4.45 -5.49 10.62
N GLU A 148 4.72 -5.31 11.91
CA GLU A 148 5.40 -6.33 12.72
C GLU A 148 4.52 -7.58 12.90
N ALA A 149 3.24 -7.39 13.25
CA ALA A 149 2.31 -8.49 13.41
C ALA A 149 2.02 -9.21 12.08
N ALA A 150 1.87 -8.47 10.99
CA ALA A 150 1.65 -9.00 9.65
C ALA A 150 2.86 -9.82 9.16
N ALA A 151 4.08 -9.31 9.37
CA ALA A 151 5.31 -10.03 9.03
C ALA A 151 5.49 -11.30 9.87
N ALA A 152 5.17 -11.24 11.17
CA ALA A 152 5.20 -12.42 12.04
C ALA A 152 4.20 -13.49 11.59
N MET A 153 3.00 -13.08 11.16
CA MET A 153 2.00 -13.99 10.60
C MET A 153 2.53 -14.66 9.32
N GLY A 154 3.10 -13.88 8.39
CA GLY A 154 3.70 -14.41 7.16
C GLY A 154 4.86 -15.36 7.42
N ALA A 155 5.75 -15.00 8.36
CA ALA A 155 6.89 -15.85 8.74
C ALA A 155 6.46 -17.20 9.32
N LYS A 156 5.44 -17.22 10.17
CA LYS A 156 4.87 -18.49 10.69
C LYS A 156 4.32 -19.38 9.57
N ALA A 157 3.60 -18.80 8.63
CA ALA A 157 3.11 -19.52 7.46
C ALA A 157 4.26 -20.03 6.58
N ALA A 158 5.32 -19.22 6.41
CA ALA A 158 6.51 -19.63 5.64
C ALA A 158 7.25 -20.81 6.33
N VAL A 159 7.34 -20.83 7.66
CA VAL A 159 7.91 -21.96 8.40
C VAL A 159 7.11 -23.24 8.16
N GLU A 160 5.79 -23.20 8.20
CA GLU A 160 4.95 -24.36 7.91
C GLU A 160 5.13 -24.82 6.45
N ALA A 161 5.13 -23.89 5.49
CA ALA A 161 5.37 -24.22 4.08
C ALA A 161 6.77 -24.83 3.85
N ALA A 162 7.80 -24.37 4.55
CA ALA A 162 9.14 -24.95 4.48
C ALA A 162 9.16 -26.39 5.03
N LYS A 163 8.46 -26.67 6.13
CA LYS A 163 8.29 -28.03 6.67
C LYS A 163 7.58 -28.94 5.66
N GLU A 164 6.51 -28.47 5.03
CA GLU A 164 5.77 -29.19 3.99
C GLU A 164 6.63 -29.47 2.75
N ALA A 165 7.53 -28.52 2.38
CA ALA A 165 8.50 -28.71 1.31
C ALA A 165 9.61 -29.71 1.67
N GLY A 166 9.70 -30.13 2.94
CA GLY A 166 10.60 -31.17 3.44
C GLY A 166 11.91 -30.66 4.02
N TRP A 167 11.99 -29.38 4.37
CA TRP A 167 13.09 -28.85 5.16
C TRP A 167 13.03 -29.40 6.59
N THR A 168 14.17 -29.86 7.13
CA THR A 168 14.29 -30.34 8.51
C THR A 168 15.02 -29.34 9.40
N ASP A 169 15.87 -28.52 8.82
CA ASP A 169 16.50 -27.36 9.45
C ASP A 169 15.93 -26.09 8.84
N ILE A 170 15.09 -25.41 9.60
CA ILE A 170 14.34 -24.24 9.12
C ILE A 170 15.15 -22.98 9.45
N THR A 171 15.99 -22.58 8.52
CA THR A 171 16.73 -21.33 8.59
C THR A 171 16.07 -20.26 7.71
N ALA A 172 16.09 -19.00 8.15
CA ALA A 172 15.54 -17.88 7.40
C ALA A 172 16.52 -16.71 7.36
N ILE A 173 16.61 -16.04 6.20
CA ILE A 173 17.35 -14.78 5.98
C ILE A 173 16.37 -13.70 5.51
N CYS A 174 16.60 -12.44 5.91
CA CYS A 174 15.85 -11.30 5.45
C CYS A 174 16.57 -10.54 4.34
N LEU A 175 15.85 -10.29 3.23
CA LEU A 175 16.15 -9.22 2.28
C LEU A 175 15.34 -8.00 2.67
N SER A 176 15.95 -7.08 3.42
CA SER A 176 15.29 -5.89 3.95
C SER A 176 15.26 -4.75 2.92
N GLY A 177 14.36 -3.80 3.13
CA GLY A 177 14.21 -2.61 2.30
C GLY A 177 15.29 -1.56 2.55
N VAL A 178 14.88 -0.31 2.73
CA VAL A 178 15.80 0.79 3.07
C VAL A 178 16.21 0.71 4.53
N GLN A 179 17.50 0.82 4.78
CA GLN A 179 18.02 0.79 6.16
C GLN A 179 17.53 2.01 6.94
N GLY A 180 16.94 1.77 8.11
CA GLY A 180 16.39 2.82 8.97
C GLY A 180 14.93 3.21 8.64
N ASP A 181 14.34 2.65 7.59
CA ASP A 181 12.91 2.79 7.32
C ASP A 181 12.08 2.06 8.41
N GLY A 182 11.00 2.72 8.88
CA GLY A 182 10.18 2.19 9.96
C GLY A 182 9.43 0.90 9.59
N THR A 183 8.89 0.82 8.37
CA THR A 183 8.20 -0.39 7.90
C THR A 183 9.19 -1.54 7.68
N ALA A 184 10.38 -1.26 7.12
CA ALA A 184 11.43 -2.26 6.94
C ALA A 184 11.88 -2.84 8.29
N THR A 185 12.05 -1.98 9.30
CA THR A 185 12.42 -2.38 10.66
C THR A 185 11.33 -3.22 11.31
N ALA A 186 10.07 -2.81 11.22
CA ALA A 186 8.94 -3.55 11.78
C ALA A 186 8.78 -4.93 11.12
N ARG A 187 8.87 -5.01 9.78
CA ARG A 187 8.83 -6.28 9.06
C ARG A 187 9.99 -7.21 9.45
N PHE A 188 11.21 -6.68 9.56
CA PHE A 188 12.35 -7.46 10.04
C PHE A 188 12.10 -8.06 11.43
N ASN A 189 11.60 -7.24 12.39
CA ASN A 189 11.29 -7.71 13.74
C ASN A 189 10.19 -8.80 13.72
N GLY A 190 9.15 -8.59 12.92
CA GLY A 190 8.07 -9.55 12.74
C GLY A 190 8.54 -10.86 12.11
N TYR A 191 9.36 -10.80 11.07
CA TYR A 191 9.94 -12.02 10.46
C TYR A 191 10.77 -12.79 11.47
N LYS A 192 11.64 -12.10 12.20
CA LYS A 192 12.46 -12.72 13.25
C LYS A 192 11.59 -13.41 14.29
N SER A 193 10.68 -12.68 14.91
CA SER A 193 9.81 -13.24 15.95
C SER A 193 8.94 -14.39 15.43
N GLY A 194 8.35 -14.24 14.23
CA GLY A 194 7.49 -15.26 13.65
C GLY A 194 8.22 -16.56 13.31
N VAL A 195 9.43 -16.48 12.75
CA VAL A 195 10.28 -17.65 12.47
C VAL A 195 10.68 -18.36 13.78
N GLU A 196 11.16 -17.61 14.78
CA GLU A 196 11.61 -18.15 16.07
C GLU A 196 10.45 -18.79 16.85
N GLU A 197 9.29 -18.15 16.90
CA GLU A 197 8.08 -18.68 17.57
C GLU A 197 7.53 -19.95 16.90
N ALA A 198 7.72 -20.09 15.57
CA ALA A 198 7.34 -21.29 14.83
C ALA A 198 8.40 -22.41 14.86
N GLY A 199 9.52 -22.18 15.57
CA GLY A 199 10.58 -23.16 15.81
C GLY A 199 11.66 -23.19 14.73
N GLY A 200 11.78 -22.16 13.91
CA GLY A 200 12.89 -21.92 12.99
C GLY A 200 14.04 -21.11 13.61
N THR A 201 15.07 -20.89 12.83
CA THR A 201 16.25 -20.07 13.17
C THR A 201 16.33 -18.88 12.23
N PHE A 202 16.28 -17.66 12.75
CA PHE A 202 16.41 -16.45 11.95
C PHE A 202 17.85 -15.93 12.01
N LEU A 203 18.52 -15.84 10.84
CA LEU A 203 19.92 -15.44 10.71
C LEU A 203 20.01 -13.90 10.62
N ALA A 204 19.75 -13.23 11.74
CA ALA A 204 19.62 -11.77 11.80
C ALA A 204 20.86 -11.01 11.30
N ASP A 205 22.07 -11.53 11.63
CA ASP A 205 23.35 -10.92 11.26
C ASP A 205 23.67 -11.05 9.76
N GLU A 206 22.90 -11.86 9.02
CA GLU A 206 23.06 -12.10 7.59
C GLU A 206 22.03 -11.32 6.74
N THR A 207 21.25 -10.46 7.38
CA THR A 207 20.27 -9.61 6.70
C THR A 207 20.96 -8.73 5.64
N GLN A 208 20.39 -8.72 4.43
CA GLN A 208 20.84 -7.90 3.31
C GLN A 208 19.86 -6.74 3.08
N TYR A 209 20.39 -5.54 2.85
CA TYR A 209 19.56 -4.37 2.51
C TYR A 209 19.59 -4.13 1.00
N ALA A 210 18.43 -4.14 0.36
CA ALA A 210 18.26 -4.01 -1.07
C ALA A 210 17.46 -2.77 -1.50
N ASP A 211 17.30 -1.78 -0.61
CA ASP A 211 16.67 -0.47 -0.85
C ASP A 211 15.28 -0.56 -1.52
N ALA A 212 14.53 -1.62 -1.23
CA ALA A 212 13.23 -1.95 -1.84
C ALA A 212 13.27 -2.13 -3.38
N VAL A 213 14.43 -2.45 -3.97
CA VAL A 213 14.67 -2.50 -5.42
C VAL A 213 15.02 -3.92 -5.88
N ALA A 214 14.34 -4.40 -6.93
CA ALA A 214 14.50 -5.73 -7.52
C ALA A 214 15.96 -6.05 -7.91
N ASP A 215 16.65 -5.15 -8.62
CA ASP A 215 18.04 -5.39 -9.06
C ASP A 215 19.02 -5.58 -7.90
N LYS A 216 18.81 -4.87 -6.79
CA LYS A 216 19.63 -5.04 -5.59
C LYS A 216 19.31 -6.36 -4.88
N ALA A 217 18.04 -6.78 -4.89
CA ALA A 217 17.64 -8.08 -4.34
C ALA A 217 18.26 -9.25 -5.11
N VAL A 218 18.42 -9.15 -6.44
CA VAL A 218 19.19 -10.14 -7.23
C VAL A 218 20.60 -10.29 -6.71
N ASN A 219 21.34 -9.17 -6.58
CA ASN A 219 22.72 -9.18 -6.10
C ASN A 219 22.83 -9.76 -4.68
N SER A 220 21.89 -9.39 -3.80
CA SER A 220 21.81 -9.90 -2.44
C SER A 220 21.55 -11.41 -2.40
N MET A 221 20.63 -11.90 -3.25
CA MET A 221 20.32 -13.33 -3.34
C MET A 221 21.52 -14.13 -3.89
N GLU A 222 22.25 -13.59 -4.87
CA GLU A 222 23.47 -14.20 -5.38
C GLU A 222 24.53 -14.33 -4.28
N ALA A 223 24.69 -13.32 -3.43
CA ALA A 223 25.59 -13.37 -2.28
C ALA A 223 25.14 -14.42 -1.23
N ILE A 224 23.84 -14.50 -0.95
CA ILE A 224 23.27 -15.54 -0.07
C ILE A 224 23.59 -16.93 -0.63
N MET A 225 23.36 -17.17 -1.92
CA MET A 225 23.64 -18.47 -2.55
C MET A 225 25.13 -18.86 -2.51
N GLN A 226 26.02 -17.89 -2.55
CA GLN A 226 27.47 -18.14 -2.40
C GLN A 226 27.84 -18.51 -0.98
N ASN A 227 27.22 -17.88 0.01
CA ASN A 227 27.49 -18.12 1.43
C ASN A 227 26.82 -19.41 1.93
N HIS A 228 25.69 -19.78 1.34
CA HIS A 228 24.88 -20.96 1.71
C HIS A 228 24.67 -21.88 0.50
N PRO A 229 25.73 -22.55 0.02
CA PRO A 229 25.61 -23.47 -1.13
C PRO A 229 24.70 -24.68 -0.87
N GLU A 230 24.40 -24.97 0.40
CA GLU A 230 23.45 -26.00 0.84
C GLU A 230 21.98 -25.59 0.74
N GLY A 231 21.72 -24.29 0.56
CA GLY A 231 20.39 -23.70 0.54
C GLY A 231 19.94 -23.10 1.86
N ILE A 232 18.92 -22.26 1.80
CA ILE A 232 18.21 -21.65 2.94
C ILE A 232 16.73 -21.97 2.81
N ALA A 233 16.11 -22.35 3.92
CA ALA A 233 14.72 -22.78 3.91
C ALA A 233 13.73 -21.64 3.57
N ILE A 234 14.00 -20.42 4.06
CA ILE A 234 13.10 -19.27 3.90
C ILE A 234 13.91 -18.01 3.57
N ILE A 235 13.48 -17.30 2.53
CA ILE A 235 13.93 -15.93 2.22
C ILE A 235 12.74 -15.00 2.45
N CYS A 236 12.82 -14.18 3.52
CA CYS A 236 11.82 -13.17 3.85
C CYS A 236 12.18 -11.84 3.17
N CYS A 237 11.35 -11.36 2.29
CA CYS A 237 11.61 -10.11 1.56
C CYS A 237 10.71 -8.97 2.05
N ASN A 238 11.25 -7.76 2.08
CA ASN A 238 10.53 -6.58 2.54
C ASN A 238 9.35 -6.20 1.63
N ASN A 239 9.43 -6.52 0.33
CA ASN A 239 8.35 -6.32 -0.63
C ASN A 239 8.34 -7.41 -1.70
N ASP A 240 7.30 -7.42 -2.52
CA ASP A 240 7.09 -8.41 -3.57
C ASP A 240 8.09 -8.29 -4.72
N ASP A 241 8.46 -7.07 -5.13
CA ASP A 241 9.46 -6.85 -6.17
C ASP A 241 10.79 -7.54 -5.85
N MET A 242 11.23 -7.42 -4.59
CA MET A 242 12.44 -8.07 -4.12
C MET A 242 12.27 -9.59 -4.02
N ALA A 243 11.11 -10.07 -3.56
CA ALA A 243 10.84 -11.49 -3.41
C ALA A 243 10.83 -12.21 -4.77
N ILE A 244 10.15 -11.64 -5.76
CA ILE A 244 10.11 -12.15 -7.13
C ILE A 244 11.52 -12.15 -7.75
N ALA A 245 12.27 -11.07 -7.56
CA ALA A 245 13.64 -10.96 -8.07
C ALA A 245 14.58 -11.99 -7.45
N ALA A 246 14.52 -12.18 -6.12
CA ALA A 246 15.30 -13.18 -5.41
C ALA A 246 14.94 -14.61 -5.84
N ALA A 247 13.65 -14.92 -5.95
CA ALA A 247 13.18 -16.24 -6.41
C ALA A 247 13.65 -16.54 -7.84
N ARG A 248 13.60 -15.56 -8.75
CA ARG A 248 14.10 -15.69 -10.11
C ARG A 248 15.62 -15.85 -10.17
N ALA A 249 16.37 -15.15 -9.32
CA ALA A 249 17.83 -15.30 -9.23
C ALA A 249 18.22 -16.70 -8.75
N ALA A 250 17.44 -17.31 -7.86
CA ALA A 250 17.68 -18.66 -7.37
C ALA A 250 17.20 -19.77 -8.35
N LYS A 251 16.42 -19.43 -9.37
CA LYS A 251 15.83 -20.40 -10.32
C LYS A 251 16.91 -21.24 -11.01
N GLY A 252 16.78 -22.56 -10.91
CA GLY A 252 17.73 -23.53 -11.48
C GLY A 252 18.88 -23.92 -10.55
N ASN A 253 18.99 -23.32 -9.36
CA ASN A 253 19.88 -23.78 -8.31
C ASN A 253 19.16 -24.86 -7.47
N SER A 254 19.62 -26.12 -7.58
CA SER A 254 18.95 -27.25 -6.92
C SER A 254 18.93 -27.17 -5.39
N ALA A 255 19.85 -26.44 -4.76
CA ALA A 255 19.85 -26.22 -3.32
C ALA A 255 18.71 -25.31 -2.86
N TYR A 256 18.20 -24.48 -3.77
CA TYR A 256 17.13 -23.48 -3.51
C TYR A 256 15.78 -23.87 -4.13
N GLU A 257 15.66 -25.05 -4.76
CA GLU A 257 14.41 -25.48 -5.42
C GLU A 257 13.22 -25.59 -4.47
N LYS A 258 13.48 -25.81 -3.18
CA LYS A 258 12.47 -25.94 -2.13
C LYS A 258 12.41 -24.73 -1.20
N THR A 259 13.17 -23.68 -1.48
CA THR A 259 13.18 -22.46 -0.66
C THR A 259 11.83 -21.76 -0.74
N VAL A 260 11.31 -21.38 0.42
CA VAL A 260 10.12 -20.55 0.53
C VAL A 260 10.52 -19.09 0.38
N PHE A 261 10.05 -18.46 -0.67
CA PHE A 261 10.19 -17.02 -0.88
C PHE A 261 8.92 -16.33 -0.40
N LEU A 262 9.06 -15.52 0.65
CA LEU A 262 7.99 -14.75 1.26
C LEU A 262 8.10 -13.29 0.85
N GLY A 263 7.10 -12.78 0.13
CA GLY A 263 6.95 -11.38 -0.23
C GLY A 263 6.11 -10.59 0.78
N PHE A 264 5.94 -9.32 0.49
CA PHE A 264 5.07 -8.40 1.24
C PHE A 264 4.49 -7.36 0.28
N ASN A 265 3.21 -7.14 0.28
CA ASN A 265 2.27 -6.25 -0.39
C ASN A 265 1.07 -7.02 -0.97
N GLY A 266 1.27 -8.23 -1.50
CA GLY A 266 0.23 -8.97 -2.24
C GLY A 266 -0.18 -8.25 -3.51
N ASP A 267 0.80 -7.71 -4.26
CA ASP A 267 0.62 -6.99 -5.52
C ASP A 267 0.16 -7.91 -6.65
N LYS A 268 -0.27 -7.34 -7.79
CA LYS A 268 -0.68 -8.13 -8.95
C LYS A 268 0.45 -9.02 -9.46
N GLN A 269 1.67 -8.45 -9.56
CA GLN A 269 2.83 -9.21 -10.01
C GLN A 269 3.15 -10.37 -9.06
N ALA A 270 2.97 -10.20 -7.74
CA ALA A 270 3.13 -11.27 -6.77
C ALA A 270 2.05 -12.36 -6.95
N CYS A 271 0.79 -11.97 -7.13
CA CYS A 271 -0.29 -12.92 -7.39
C CYS A 271 -0.02 -13.72 -8.67
N GLU A 272 0.40 -13.06 -9.76
CA GLU A 272 0.78 -13.71 -11.03
C GLU A 272 1.97 -14.66 -10.85
N ALA A 273 3.01 -14.24 -10.09
CA ALA A 273 4.18 -15.06 -9.80
C ALA A 273 3.84 -16.29 -8.93
N ILE A 274 2.95 -16.13 -7.95
CA ILE A 274 2.45 -17.23 -7.12
C ILE A 274 1.66 -18.25 -7.98
N LEU A 275 0.78 -17.77 -8.85
CA LEU A 275 0.02 -18.63 -9.77
C LEU A 275 0.93 -19.37 -10.76
N ALA A 276 2.07 -18.78 -11.14
CA ALA A 276 3.08 -19.35 -12.02
C ALA A 276 4.12 -20.24 -11.30
N ASP A 277 3.99 -20.48 -9.99
CA ASP A 277 4.97 -21.19 -9.16
C ASP A 277 6.38 -20.51 -9.15
N GLU A 278 6.45 -19.20 -9.36
CA GLU A 278 7.69 -18.42 -9.28
C GLU A 278 7.92 -17.76 -7.92
N LEU A 279 6.86 -17.52 -7.14
CA LEU A 279 6.88 -17.02 -5.77
C LEU A 279 6.04 -17.95 -4.91
N THR A 280 6.44 -18.18 -3.65
CA THR A 280 5.70 -19.10 -2.77
C THR A 280 4.47 -18.45 -2.17
N MET A 281 4.63 -17.29 -1.56
CA MET A 281 3.57 -16.54 -0.87
C MET A 281 3.93 -15.08 -0.67
N SER A 282 2.93 -14.27 -0.33
CA SER A 282 3.09 -12.87 0.06
C SER A 282 2.16 -12.50 1.21
N VAL A 283 2.60 -11.62 2.10
CA VAL A 283 1.73 -10.92 3.04
C VAL A 283 1.08 -9.76 2.32
N ALA A 284 -0.19 -9.87 2.00
CA ALA A 284 -0.93 -8.83 1.31
C ALA A 284 -1.32 -7.70 2.26
N GLN A 285 -1.12 -6.47 1.83
CA GLN A 285 -1.64 -5.26 2.45
C GLN A 285 -2.90 -4.80 1.70
N GLU A 286 -3.79 -4.07 2.37
CA GLU A 286 -4.96 -3.47 1.73
C GLU A 286 -4.65 -2.05 1.22
N ALA A 287 -3.71 -1.96 0.26
CA ALA A 287 -3.16 -0.71 -0.26
C ALA A 287 -4.23 0.29 -0.75
N TYR A 288 -5.22 -0.20 -1.51
CA TYR A 288 -6.34 0.63 -1.97
C TYR A 288 -7.16 1.18 -0.79
N SER A 289 -7.53 0.31 0.16
CA SER A 289 -8.28 0.70 1.36
C SER A 289 -7.49 1.67 2.21
N MET A 290 -6.18 1.47 2.34
CA MET A 290 -5.27 2.35 3.06
C MET A 290 -5.27 3.78 2.48
N GLY A 291 -5.15 3.91 1.16
CA GLY A 291 -5.25 5.19 0.48
C GLY A 291 -6.62 5.85 0.66
N TYR A 292 -7.68 5.08 0.51
CA TYR A 292 -9.06 5.57 0.68
C TYR A 292 -9.31 6.08 2.11
N MET A 293 -9.02 5.25 3.11
CA MET A 293 -9.19 5.60 4.52
C MET A 293 -8.36 6.82 4.95
N SER A 294 -7.15 7.00 4.40
CA SER A 294 -6.33 8.16 4.75
C SER A 294 -7.00 9.49 4.36
N VAL A 295 -7.64 9.54 3.20
CA VAL A 295 -8.43 10.71 2.75
C VAL A 295 -9.70 10.88 3.60
N GLU A 296 -10.39 9.77 3.96
CA GLU A 296 -11.53 9.84 4.90
C GLU A 296 -11.11 10.44 6.24
N LYS A 297 -9.98 10.00 6.81
CA LYS A 297 -9.46 10.54 8.09
C LYS A 297 -9.08 12.01 7.98
N ALA A 298 -8.46 12.42 6.88
CA ALA A 298 -8.16 13.84 6.65
C ALA A 298 -9.43 14.69 6.59
N VAL A 299 -10.47 14.22 5.88
CA VAL A 299 -11.78 14.89 5.82
C VAL A 299 -12.49 14.92 7.17
N ALA A 300 -12.42 13.84 7.94
CA ALA A 300 -12.99 13.77 9.30
C ALA A 300 -12.31 14.79 10.23
N ALA A 301 -10.98 14.88 10.18
CA ALA A 301 -10.22 15.89 10.94
C ALA A 301 -10.59 17.33 10.54
N LEU A 302 -10.74 17.61 9.24
CA LEU A 302 -11.19 18.91 8.74
C LEU A 302 -12.61 19.29 9.18
N LYS A 303 -13.44 18.30 9.53
CA LYS A 303 -14.75 18.50 10.14
C LYS A 303 -14.72 18.64 11.66
N GLY A 304 -13.54 18.49 12.28
CA GLY A 304 -13.36 18.55 13.73
C GLY A 304 -13.71 17.26 14.47
N GLU A 305 -13.76 16.13 13.77
CA GLU A 305 -13.99 14.82 14.37
C GLU A 305 -12.71 14.36 15.09
N LYS A 306 -12.87 13.67 16.23
CA LYS A 306 -11.74 13.05 16.92
C LYS A 306 -11.38 11.74 16.24
N LEU A 307 -10.09 11.57 15.93
CA LEU A 307 -9.54 10.35 15.36
C LEU A 307 -8.95 9.43 16.44
N GLU A 308 -8.85 8.14 16.12
CA GLU A 308 -8.04 7.18 16.88
C GLU A 308 -6.58 7.31 16.42
N ASP A 309 -5.63 6.97 17.31
CA ASP A 309 -4.20 7.12 17.02
C ASP A 309 -3.74 6.22 15.86
N PHE A 310 -4.37 5.04 15.69
CA PHE A 310 -4.07 4.08 14.63
C PHE A 310 -5.34 3.56 13.94
N THR A 311 -5.30 3.49 12.62
CA THR A 311 -6.33 2.88 11.78
C THR A 311 -5.69 1.75 10.97
N ASP A 312 -5.96 0.49 11.36
CA ASP A 312 -5.45 -0.68 10.64
C ASP A 312 -6.17 -0.86 9.31
N SER A 313 -5.42 -0.91 8.22
CA SER A 313 -5.95 -1.18 6.89
C SER A 313 -6.22 -2.67 6.64
N GLY A 314 -5.72 -3.55 7.52
CA GLY A 314 -5.80 -4.99 7.38
C GLY A 314 -4.66 -5.60 6.56
N CYS A 315 -4.52 -6.93 6.70
CA CYS A 315 -3.60 -7.75 5.91
C CYS A 315 -4.10 -9.19 5.83
N ASP A 316 -3.60 -9.93 4.82
CA ASP A 316 -3.88 -11.36 4.63
C ASP A 316 -2.64 -12.06 4.06
N ILE A 317 -2.64 -13.41 4.02
CA ILE A 317 -1.60 -14.18 3.36
C ILE A 317 -2.11 -14.64 2.00
N VAL A 318 -1.39 -14.26 0.95
CA VAL A 318 -1.65 -14.74 -0.41
C VAL A 318 -0.78 -15.96 -0.69
N THR A 319 -1.45 -17.05 -1.03
CA THR A 319 -0.87 -18.31 -1.50
C THR A 319 -1.51 -18.70 -2.82
N LYS A 320 -1.10 -19.82 -3.39
CA LYS A 320 -1.70 -20.33 -4.64
C LYS A 320 -3.22 -20.57 -4.57
N GLU A 321 -3.76 -20.76 -3.36
CA GLU A 321 -5.18 -21.04 -3.15
C GLU A 321 -6.07 -19.82 -3.36
N ASN A 322 -5.58 -18.62 -3.02
CA ASN A 322 -6.36 -17.37 -3.05
C ASN A 322 -5.77 -16.28 -3.96
N ALA A 323 -4.62 -16.51 -4.61
CA ALA A 323 -3.95 -15.52 -5.46
C ALA A 323 -4.82 -15.06 -6.63
N GLN A 324 -5.65 -15.93 -7.22
CA GLN A 324 -6.56 -15.53 -8.31
C GLN A 324 -7.65 -14.57 -7.81
N GLU A 325 -8.27 -14.86 -6.67
CA GLU A 325 -9.28 -13.98 -6.07
C GLU A 325 -8.70 -12.60 -5.73
N ARG A 326 -7.48 -12.59 -5.17
CA ARG A 326 -6.75 -11.34 -4.90
C ARG A 326 -6.48 -10.57 -6.18
N LEU A 327 -5.98 -11.23 -7.23
CA LEU A 327 -5.70 -10.63 -8.54
C LEU A 327 -6.95 -10.01 -9.16
N ASP A 328 -8.09 -10.71 -9.11
CA ASP A 328 -9.37 -10.22 -9.63
C ASP A 328 -9.83 -8.97 -8.86
N THR A 329 -9.66 -8.94 -7.54
CA THR A 329 -9.95 -7.78 -6.69
C THR A 329 -9.09 -6.58 -7.08
N LEU A 330 -7.77 -6.77 -7.21
CA LEU A 330 -6.84 -5.70 -7.59
C LEU A 330 -7.12 -5.15 -9.00
N ASN A 331 -7.48 -6.02 -9.95
CA ASN A 331 -7.91 -5.59 -11.28
C ASN A 331 -9.17 -4.73 -11.23
N GLY A 332 -10.11 -5.06 -10.34
CA GLY A 332 -11.33 -4.27 -10.11
C GLY A 332 -11.03 -2.84 -9.67
N TYR A 333 -10.07 -2.64 -8.77
CA TYR A 333 -9.68 -1.31 -8.29
C TYR A 333 -9.10 -0.41 -9.39
N LEU A 334 -8.47 -0.97 -10.41
CA LEU A 334 -7.91 -0.23 -11.54
C LEU A 334 -8.86 -0.13 -12.74
N GLY A 335 -10.11 -0.60 -12.61
CA GLY A 335 -11.12 -0.55 -13.68
C GLY A 335 -10.78 -1.44 -14.89
N LYS A 336 -10.08 -2.55 -14.68
CA LYS A 336 -9.62 -3.49 -15.73
C LYS A 336 -10.37 -4.81 -15.67
#